data_c17f26517f742faa7debaa6f5e6a666c
#
_entry.id   c17f26517f742faa7debaa6f5e6a666c
#
_cell.length_a   1.000
_cell.length_b   1.000
_cell.length_c   1.000
_cell.angle_alpha   90.00
_cell.angle_beta   90.00
_cell.angle_gamma   90.00
#
_symmetry.space_group_name_H-M   'P 1'
#
loop_
_entity.id
_entity.type
_entity.pdbx_description
1 polymer ?
#
loop_
_entity_poly.entity_id
_entity_poly.type
_entity_poly.pdbx_seq_one_letter_code
_entity_poly.pdbx_strand_id
1 'polypeptide(L)'
;LTGLISFERFHEEIERIILSNKTNNYLMIYTDFENFKYFNYKYGYTVGDQLLKDFCSSIIGKIVDKHNLYFTRVISDQFLMFCPARYEKDEYEKFIEEIEQKNIDFMLRQKERFPQSNVTLRTGVYYVTPECMSASYAIDVANYARQKVDNDSKCSVRFYDDEMQKRRTLENQIVNEMKEAI
;
A
#
# COMPACT_ATOMS: atom_id res chain seq x y z
N LEU A 1 4.08 -18.51 -4.67
CA LEU A 1 3.05 -18.79 -3.66
C LEU A 1 1.73 -18.03 -3.90
N THR A 2 1.74 -16.82 -4.45
CA THR A 2 0.55 -15.96 -4.62
C THR A 2 0.08 -15.80 -6.05
N GLY A 3 0.82 -16.29 -7.07
CA GLY A 3 0.52 -16.06 -8.49
C GLY A 3 0.72 -14.62 -8.95
N LEU A 4 1.32 -13.77 -8.10
CA LEU A 4 1.64 -12.37 -8.40
C LEU A 4 2.90 -12.26 -9.24
N ILE A 5 3.06 -11.13 -9.95
CA ILE A 5 4.30 -10.80 -10.64
C ILE A 5 5.43 -10.55 -9.63
N SER A 6 6.69 -10.76 -10.02
CA SER A 6 7.83 -10.46 -9.16
C SER A 6 7.95 -8.95 -8.92
N PHE A 7 8.62 -8.56 -7.83
CA PHE A 7 8.83 -7.15 -7.52
C PHE A 7 9.65 -6.44 -8.61
N GLU A 8 10.68 -7.11 -9.14
CA GLU A 8 11.49 -6.55 -10.23
C GLU A 8 10.63 -6.24 -11.45
N ARG A 9 9.80 -7.20 -11.88
CA ARG A 9 8.91 -7.00 -13.02
C ARG A 9 7.85 -5.92 -12.74
N PHE A 10 7.31 -5.89 -11.53
CA PHE A 10 6.41 -4.82 -11.08
C PHE A 10 7.09 -3.46 -11.25
N HIS A 11 8.29 -3.31 -10.68
CA HIS A 11 9.05 -2.06 -10.72
C HIS A 11 9.34 -1.60 -12.15
N GLU A 12 9.81 -2.51 -13.02
CA GLU A 12 10.10 -2.21 -14.43
C GLU A 12 8.85 -1.73 -15.19
N GLU A 13 7.72 -2.40 -15.01
CA GLU A 13 6.47 -2.03 -15.69
C GLU A 13 5.94 -0.67 -15.21
N ILE A 14 6.00 -0.40 -13.90
CA ILE A 14 5.57 0.88 -13.35
C ILE A 14 6.48 2.02 -13.80
N GLU A 15 7.81 1.80 -13.80
CA GLU A 15 8.79 2.77 -14.30
C GLU A 15 8.48 3.13 -15.75
N ARG A 16 8.23 2.13 -16.61
CA ARG A 16 7.86 2.35 -18.00
C ARG A 16 6.56 3.17 -18.15
N ILE A 17 5.54 2.88 -17.34
CA ILE A 17 4.27 3.61 -17.36
C ILE A 17 4.47 5.06 -16.91
N ILE A 18 5.15 5.29 -15.80
CA ILE A 18 5.42 6.63 -15.28
C ILE A 18 6.18 7.47 -16.31
N LEU A 19 7.21 6.90 -16.93
CA LEU A 19 8.03 7.61 -17.91
C LEU A 19 7.32 7.86 -19.26
N SER A 20 6.40 6.98 -19.65
CA SER A 20 5.70 7.07 -20.95
C SER A 20 4.39 7.86 -20.90
N ASN A 21 3.77 7.99 -19.75
CA ASN A 21 2.34 8.37 -19.64
C ASN A 21 2.13 9.51 -18.66
N LYS A 22 2.56 10.72 -19.06
CA LYS A 22 2.50 11.94 -18.22
C LYS A 22 1.08 12.46 -17.95
N THR A 23 0.05 11.88 -18.56
CA THR A 23 -1.33 12.38 -18.48
C THR A 23 -2.32 11.48 -17.77
N ASN A 24 -1.97 10.23 -17.51
CA ASN A 24 -2.88 9.29 -16.84
C ASN A 24 -2.62 9.27 -15.34
N ASN A 25 -3.69 9.42 -14.60
CA ASN A 25 -3.67 9.37 -13.14
C ASN A 25 -3.67 7.92 -12.67
N TYR A 26 -2.74 7.59 -11.81
CA TYR A 26 -2.62 6.27 -11.18
C TYR A 26 -2.56 6.39 -9.67
N LEU A 27 -2.93 5.31 -8.99
CA LEU A 27 -2.67 5.13 -7.57
C LEU A 27 -1.53 4.15 -7.36
N MET A 28 -0.57 4.53 -6.53
CA MET A 28 0.36 3.62 -5.89
C MET A 28 -0.16 3.34 -4.49
N ILE A 29 -0.41 2.08 -4.17
CA ILE A 29 -0.97 1.66 -2.89
C ILE A 29 0.02 0.69 -2.23
N TYR A 30 0.41 0.98 -1.01
CA TYR A 30 1.29 0.15 -0.19
C TYR A 30 0.51 -0.37 1.01
N THR A 31 0.40 -1.69 1.16
CA THR A 31 -0.31 -2.31 2.28
C THR A 31 0.59 -3.29 3.03
N ASP A 32 0.54 -3.29 4.35
CA ASP A 32 1.14 -4.31 5.18
C ASP A 32 0.17 -4.82 6.28
N PHE A 33 0.53 -5.94 6.87
CA PHE A 33 -0.17 -6.52 8.00
C PHE A 33 0.56 -6.21 9.30
N GLU A 34 -0.01 -5.35 10.11
CA GLU A 34 0.49 -5.11 11.45
C GLU A 34 0.29 -6.34 12.34
N ASN A 35 1.25 -6.62 13.22
CA ASN A 35 1.27 -7.78 14.10
C ASN A 35 1.31 -9.16 13.37
N PHE A 36 1.66 -9.22 12.08
CA PHE A 36 1.72 -10.48 11.33
C PHE A 36 2.73 -11.48 11.91
N LYS A 37 3.87 -11.01 12.43
CA LYS A 37 4.85 -11.87 13.11
C LYS A 37 4.24 -12.57 14.32
N TYR A 38 3.46 -11.85 15.14
CA TYR A 38 2.76 -12.43 16.28
C TYR A 38 1.66 -13.41 15.84
N PHE A 39 0.95 -13.10 14.76
CA PHE A 39 -0.01 -14.01 14.15
C PHE A 39 0.65 -15.34 13.76
N ASN A 40 1.78 -15.31 13.06
CA ASN A 40 2.54 -16.51 12.70
C ASN A 40 3.02 -17.29 13.91
N TYR A 41 3.47 -16.60 14.96
CA TYR A 41 3.86 -17.25 16.21
C TYR A 41 2.68 -17.99 16.84
N LYS A 42 1.49 -17.40 16.83
CA LYS A 42 0.30 -17.95 17.49
C LYS A 42 -0.38 -19.05 16.69
N TYR A 43 -0.52 -18.88 15.37
CA TYR A 43 -1.31 -19.77 14.51
C TYR A 43 -0.46 -20.61 13.56
N GLY A 44 0.82 -20.38 13.49
CA GLY A 44 1.77 -21.07 12.61
C GLY A 44 1.93 -20.41 11.23
N TYR A 45 3.10 -20.62 10.62
CA TYR A 45 3.46 -20.01 9.33
C TYR A 45 2.54 -20.47 8.19
N THR A 46 2.09 -21.70 8.18
CA THR A 46 1.15 -22.20 7.15
C THR A 46 -0.17 -21.44 7.16
N VAL A 47 -0.67 -21.11 8.35
CA VAL A 47 -1.90 -20.33 8.51
C VAL A 47 -1.65 -18.87 8.09
N GLY A 48 -0.50 -18.31 8.43
CA GLY A 48 -0.11 -16.99 7.97
C GLY A 48 0.01 -16.91 6.44
N ASP A 49 0.61 -17.91 5.81
CA ASP A 49 0.67 -17.99 4.34
C ASP A 49 -0.73 -18.07 3.72
N GLN A 50 -1.68 -18.78 4.37
CA GLN A 50 -3.05 -18.81 3.89
C GLN A 50 -3.74 -17.46 4.03
N LEU A 51 -3.53 -16.75 5.15
CA LEU A 51 -4.03 -15.38 5.34
C LEU A 51 -3.59 -14.45 4.19
N LEU A 52 -2.31 -14.50 3.82
CA LEU A 52 -1.77 -13.68 2.73
C LEU A 52 -2.34 -14.08 1.36
N LYS A 53 -2.57 -15.38 1.10
CA LYS A 53 -3.24 -15.86 -0.11
C LYS A 53 -4.69 -15.40 -0.18
N ASP A 54 -5.41 -15.46 0.94
CA ASP A 54 -6.80 -15.00 1.03
C ASP A 54 -6.89 -13.49 0.75
N PHE A 55 -5.93 -12.70 1.25
CA PHE A 55 -5.81 -11.28 0.95
C PHE A 55 -5.62 -11.03 -0.54
N CYS A 56 -4.63 -11.67 -1.17
CA CYS A 56 -4.40 -11.55 -2.61
C CYS A 56 -5.65 -11.90 -3.42
N SER A 57 -6.32 -13.00 -3.07
CA SER A 57 -7.54 -13.45 -3.76
C SER A 57 -8.69 -12.45 -3.59
N SER A 58 -8.81 -11.82 -2.41
CA SER A 58 -9.84 -10.83 -2.13
C SER A 58 -9.69 -9.56 -2.96
N ILE A 59 -8.45 -9.18 -3.28
CA ILE A 59 -8.13 -8.03 -4.15
C ILE A 59 -8.35 -8.39 -5.61
N ILE A 60 -7.72 -9.48 -6.08
CA ILE A 60 -7.75 -9.88 -7.50
C ILE A 60 -9.17 -10.24 -7.95
N GLY A 61 -9.94 -10.92 -7.10
CA GLY A 61 -11.30 -11.37 -7.43
C GLY A 61 -12.34 -10.26 -7.57
N LYS A 62 -12.09 -9.08 -7.01
CA LYS A 62 -13.02 -7.93 -7.00
C LYS A 62 -12.70 -6.86 -8.04
N ILE A 63 -11.52 -6.91 -8.66
CA ILE A 63 -11.12 -5.95 -9.68
C ILE A 63 -11.50 -6.51 -11.03
N VAL A 64 -12.59 -5.97 -11.57
CA VAL A 64 -13.22 -6.40 -12.83
C VAL A 64 -12.33 -6.07 -14.03
N ASP A 65 -11.48 -5.06 -13.94
CA ASP A 65 -10.60 -4.63 -15.03
C ASP A 65 -9.14 -5.01 -14.74
N LYS A 66 -8.76 -6.21 -15.22
CA LYS A 66 -7.41 -6.75 -15.03
C LYS A 66 -6.35 -6.10 -15.93
N HIS A 67 -6.74 -5.27 -16.89
CA HIS A 67 -5.84 -4.84 -17.95
C HIS A 67 -4.79 -3.81 -17.54
N ASN A 68 -5.00 -3.09 -16.43
CA ASN A 68 -4.07 -2.07 -15.96
C ASN A 68 -3.77 -2.16 -14.45
N LEU A 69 -4.01 -3.33 -13.85
CA LEU A 69 -3.66 -3.57 -12.46
C LEU A 69 -2.35 -4.34 -12.37
N TYR A 70 -1.40 -3.75 -11.67
CA TYR A 70 -0.16 -4.40 -11.26
C TYR A 70 -0.20 -4.64 -9.77
N PHE A 71 0.03 -5.88 -9.35
CA PHE A 71 0.00 -6.28 -7.96
C PHE A 71 1.16 -7.22 -7.65
N THR A 72 1.92 -6.89 -6.61
CA THR A 72 3.08 -7.67 -6.20
C THR A 72 3.18 -7.76 -4.68
N ARG A 73 3.85 -8.81 -4.21
CA ARG A 73 4.32 -8.96 -2.84
C ARG A 73 5.79 -8.54 -2.80
N VAL A 74 6.14 -7.57 -1.96
CA VAL A 74 7.51 -7.07 -1.84
C VAL A 74 8.33 -8.03 -0.99
N ILE A 75 7.95 -8.18 0.26
CA ILE A 75 8.60 -9.07 1.22
C ILE A 75 7.60 -9.38 2.34
N SER A 76 7.65 -10.60 2.88
CA SER A 76 6.84 -11.03 4.03
C SER A 76 5.34 -10.75 3.83
N ASP A 77 4.82 -9.74 4.50
CA ASP A 77 3.42 -9.32 4.58
C ASP A 77 3.15 -7.97 3.87
N GLN A 78 4.11 -7.51 3.06
CA GLN A 78 4.06 -6.23 2.37
C GLN A 78 3.67 -6.39 0.91
N PHE A 79 2.71 -5.58 0.48
CA PHE A 79 2.13 -5.63 -0.85
C PHE A 79 2.11 -4.25 -1.50
N LEU A 80 2.31 -4.25 -2.83
CA LEU A 80 2.14 -3.07 -3.66
C LEU A 80 1.08 -3.33 -4.73
N MET A 81 0.26 -2.32 -4.95
CA MET A 81 -0.68 -2.27 -6.05
C MET A 81 -0.53 -0.95 -6.81
N PHE A 82 -0.53 -1.04 -8.13
CA PHE A 82 -0.53 0.11 -9.01
C PHE A 82 -1.71 -0.03 -9.99
N CYS A 83 -2.60 0.94 -9.99
CA CYS A 83 -3.82 0.89 -10.79
C CYS A 83 -4.27 2.29 -11.21
N PRO A 84 -5.05 2.41 -12.30
CA PRO A 84 -5.66 3.69 -12.67
C PRO A 84 -6.55 4.23 -11.57
N ALA A 85 -6.46 5.54 -11.33
CA ALA A 85 -7.34 6.24 -10.41
C ALA A 85 -8.75 6.35 -11.00
N ARG A 86 -9.78 6.07 -10.20
CA ARG A 86 -11.19 6.16 -10.59
C ARG A 86 -11.79 7.54 -10.37
N TYR A 87 -11.14 8.34 -9.51
CA TYR A 87 -11.58 9.66 -9.10
C TYR A 87 -10.45 10.66 -9.32
N GLU A 88 -10.77 11.93 -9.37
CA GLU A 88 -9.78 13.00 -9.42
C GLU A 88 -9.06 13.13 -8.06
N LYS A 89 -7.89 13.79 -8.06
CA LYS A 89 -7.04 13.90 -6.87
C LYS A 89 -7.75 14.57 -5.68
N ASP A 90 -8.60 15.56 -5.94
CA ASP A 90 -9.37 16.29 -4.93
C ASP A 90 -10.53 15.49 -4.31
N GLU A 91 -10.88 14.36 -4.92
CA GLU A 91 -11.87 13.41 -4.41
C GLU A 91 -11.23 12.27 -3.60
N TYR A 92 -10.03 12.48 -3.04
CA TYR A 92 -9.25 11.44 -2.35
C TYR A 92 -10.00 10.76 -1.19
N GLU A 93 -10.95 11.44 -0.57
CA GLU A 93 -11.80 10.86 0.48
C GLU A 93 -12.56 9.64 -0.01
N LYS A 94 -13.05 9.66 -1.25
CA LYS A 94 -13.75 8.52 -1.87
C LYS A 94 -12.82 7.30 -2.06
N PHE A 95 -11.54 7.54 -2.38
CA PHE A 95 -10.55 6.47 -2.45
C PHE A 95 -10.31 5.85 -1.08
N ILE A 96 -10.15 6.69 -0.05
CA ILE A 96 -9.96 6.23 1.32
C ILE A 96 -11.13 5.35 1.73
N GLU A 97 -12.35 5.82 1.59
CA GLU A 97 -13.56 5.09 1.94
C GLU A 97 -13.65 3.73 1.23
N GLU A 98 -13.38 3.69 -0.09
CA GLU A 98 -13.44 2.45 -0.86
C GLU A 98 -12.39 1.43 -0.39
N ILE A 99 -11.15 1.86 -0.16
CA ILE A 99 -10.06 0.99 0.28
C ILE A 99 -10.30 0.55 1.73
N GLU A 100 -10.73 1.47 2.58
CA GLU A 100 -11.03 1.20 3.98
C GLU A 100 -12.14 0.16 4.13
N GLN A 101 -13.22 0.29 3.37
CA GLN A 101 -14.29 -0.69 3.39
C GLN A 101 -13.81 -2.09 2.97
N LYS A 102 -12.95 -2.17 1.97
CA LYS A 102 -12.34 -3.45 1.55
C LYS A 102 -11.44 -4.06 2.64
N ASN A 103 -10.66 -3.22 3.32
CA ASN A 103 -9.82 -3.63 4.43
C ASN A 103 -10.67 -4.15 5.60
N ILE A 104 -11.71 -3.40 5.96
CA ILE A 104 -12.66 -3.79 7.02
C ILE A 104 -13.32 -5.13 6.69
N ASP A 105 -13.89 -5.27 5.50
CA ASP A 105 -14.56 -6.50 5.07
C ASP A 105 -13.62 -7.72 5.10
N PHE A 106 -12.36 -7.52 4.70
CA PHE A 106 -11.37 -8.58 4.79
C PHE A 106 -11.08 -8.95 6.25
N MET A 107 -10.80 -7.95 7.09
CA MET A 107 -10.45 -8.17 8.49
C MET A 107 -11.59 -8.78 9.31
N LEU A 108 -12.84 -8.40 9.05
CA LEU A 108 -14.00 -9.00 9.71
C LEU A 108 -14.08 -10.51 9.41
N ARG A 109 -13.92 -10.92 8.16
CA ARG A 109 -13.88 -12.35 7.78
C ARG A 109 -12.72 -13.08 8.46
N GLN A 110 -11.57 -12.46 8.62
CA GLN A 110 -10.44 -13.07 9.32
C GLN A 110 -10.68 -13.15 10.84
N LYS A 111 -11.37 -12.15 11.41
CA LYS A 111 -11.71 -12.13 12.83
C LYS A 111 -12.67 -13.26 13.24
N GLU A 112 -13.58 -13.65 12.35
CA GLU A 112 -14.46 -14.82 12.55
C GLU A 112 -13.64 -16.12 12.63
N ARG A 113 -12.61 -16.27 11.78
CA ARG A 113 -11.73 -17.44 11.77
C ARG A 113 -10.70 -17.45 12.91
N PHE A 114 -10.26 -16.27 13.30
CA PHE A 114 -9.19 -16.04 14.27
C PHE A 114 -9.62 -14.99 15.32
N PRO A 115 -10.56 -15.30 16.22
CA PRO A 115 -11.17 -14.32 17.14
C PRO A 115 -10.17 -13.61 18.05
N GLN A 116 -9.05 -14.27 18.37
CA GLN A 116 -7.99 -13.70 19.21
C GLN A 116 -6.84 -13.08 18.42
N SER A 117 -7.01 -12.88 17.12
CA SER A 117 -6.02 -12.19 16.29
C SER A 117 -6.08 -10.70 16.51
N ASN A 118 -4.90 -10.08 16.62
CA ASN A 118 -4.70 -8.63 16.65
C ASN A 118 -4.05 -8.13 15.34
N VAL A 119 -4.12 -8.94 14.28
CA VAL A 119 -3.65 -8.51 12.96
C VAL A 119 -4.58 -7.43 12.43
N THR A 120 -3.99 -6.36 11.91
CA THR A 120 -4.68 -5.27 11.21
C THR A 120 -3.96 -4.95 9.91
N LEU A 121 -4.64 -4.23 9.01
CA LEU A 121 -4.06 -3.73 7.77
C LEU A 121 -3.70 -2.26 7.94
N ARG A 122 -2.53 -1.87 7.40
CA ARG A 122 -2.15 -0.47 7.23
C ARG A 122 -1.88 -0.21 5.76
N THR A 123 -2.53 0.81 5.22
CA THR A 123 -2.46 1.13 3.80
C THR A 123 -2.10 2.59 3.59
N GLY A 124 -1.06 2.83 2.81
CA GLY A 124 -0.70 4.15 2.31
C GLY A 124 -1.05 4.26 0.83
N VAL A 125 -1.59 5.40 0.43
CA VAL A 125 -2.00 5.68 -0.94
C VAL A 125 -1.31 6.95 -1.43
N TYR A 126 -0.71 6.86 -2.62
CA TYR A 126 -0.18 8.00 -3.34
C TYR A 126 -0.87 8.13 -4.69
N TYR A 127 -1.44 9.31 -4.95
CA TYR A 127 -1.95 9.67 -6.26
C TYR A 127 -0.79 10.10 -7.14
N VAL A 128 -0.44 9.27 -8.10
CA VAL A 128 0.73 9.47 -8.96
C VAL A 128 0.43 10.58 -9.96
N THR A 129 1.09 11.72 -9.76
CA THR A 129 0.94 12.89 -10.63
C THR A 129 1.94 12.86 -11.79
N PRO A 130 1.74 13.68 -12.84
CA PRO A 130 2.68 13.78 -13.96
C PRO A 130 4.09 14.19 -13.58
N GLU A 131 4.29 14.83 -12.42
CA GLU A 131 5.59 15.21 -11.88
C GLU A 131 6.34 14.04 -11.21
N CYS A 132 5.69 12.90 -11.02
CA CYS A 132 6.35 11.71 -10.49
C CYS A 132 7.40 11.20 -11.48
N MET A 133 8.66 11.13 -11.04
CA MET A 133 9.80 10.87 -11.91
C MET A 133 10.23 9.39 -11.93
N SER A 134 9.75 8.56 -11.01
CA SER A 134 10.16 7.15 -10.93
C SER A 134 9.19 6.28 -10.12
N ALA A 135 9.22 4.97 -10.41
CA ALA A 135 8.51 3.96 -9.63
C ALA A 135 9.00 3.93 -8.18
N SER A 136 10.30 4.02 -7.97
CA SER A 136 10.89 4.04 -6.62
C SER A 136 10.33 5.20 -5.79
N TYR A 137 10.26 6.39 -6.36
CA TYR A 137 9.67 7.54 -5.68
C TYR A 137 8.19 7.31 -5.33
N ALA A 138 7.39 6.79 -6.26
CA ALA A 138 5.98 6.50 -6.02
C ALA A 138 5.79 5.47 -4.88
N ILE A 139 6.62 4.41 -4.86
CA ILE A 139 6.63 3.40 -3.81
C ILE A 139 7.00 4.00 -2.45
N ASP A 140 8.06 4.81 -2.39
CA ASP A 140 8.52 5.45 -1.16
C ASP A 140 7.49 6.41 -0.58
N VAL A 141 6.78 7.16 -1.43
CA VAL A 141 5.73 8.08 -1.02
C VAL A 141 4.52 7.34 -0.45
N ALA A 142 4.07 6.27 -1.11
CA ALA A 142 2.99 5.44 -0.61
C ALA A 142 3.37 4.75 0.71
N ASN A 143 4.63 4.29 0.85
CA ASN A 143 5.15 3.71 2.08
C ASN A 143 5.21 4.75 3.22
N TYR A 144 5.62 5.98 2.92
CA TYR A 144 5.61 7.06 3.91
C TYR A 144 4.20 7.32 4.45
N ALA A 145 3.19 7.40 3.57
CA ALA A 145 1.80 7.55 3.99
C ALA A 145 1.33 6.38 4.86
N ARG A 146 1.67 5.13 4.48
CA ARG A 146 1.38 3.94 5.29
C ARG A 146 1.97 4.02 6.70
N GLN A 147 3.21 4.49 6.84
CA GLN A 147 3.87 4.63 8.15
C GLN A 147 3.20 5.66 9.06
N LYS A 148 2.39 6.56 8.51
CA LYS A 148 1.62 7.57 9.27
C LYS A 148 0.20 7.11 9.63
N VAL A 149 -0.16 5.86 9.35
CA VAL A 149 -1.38 5.23 9.88
C VAL A 149 -1.18 4.98 11.37
N ASP A 150 -1.98 5.62 12.22
CA ASP A 150 -1.91 5.45 13.67
C ASP A 150 -2.52 4.11 14.10
N ASN A 151 -1.86 3.44 15.03
CA ASN A 151 -2.29 2.15 15.57
C ASN A 151 -3.62 2.25 16.33
N ASP A 152 -3.92 3.42 16.91
CA ASP A 152 -5.16 3.70 17.64
C ASP A 152 -6.26 4.28 16.74
N SER A 153 -5.96 4.50 15.47
CA SER A 153 -6.90 5.04 14.50
C SER A 153 -7.92 3.98 14.07
N LYS A 154 -9.19 4.38 13.97
CA LYS A 154 -10.21 3.56 13.30
C LYS A 154 -9.97 3.46 11.79
N CYS A 155 -9.12 4.35 11.24
CA CYS A 155 -8.80 4.42 9.83
C CYS A 155 -7.52 3.64 9.54
N SER A 156 -7.61 2.62 8.69
CA SER A 156 -6.49 1.78 8.26
C SER A 156 -5.78 2.33 7.00
N VAL A 157 -6.24 3.47 6.47
CA VAL A 157 -5.78 4.05 5.21
C VAL A 157 -5.31 5.50 5.42
N ARG A 158 -4.17 5.83 4.84
CA ARG A 158 -3.67 7.21 4.74
C ARG A 158 -3.36 7.54 3.28
N PHE A 159 -3.86 8.68 2.86
CA PHE A 159 -3.54 9.28 1.56
C PHE A 159 -2.37 10.25 1.73
N TYR A 160 -1.40 10.22 0.81
CA TYR A 160 -0.30 11.18 0.83
C TYR A 160 -0.79 12.55 0.39
N ASP A 161 -0.79 13.50 1.30
CA ASP A 161 -1.25 14.86 1.11
C ASP A 161 -0.12 15.89 1.13
N ASP A 162 -0.47 17.16 0.90
CA ASP A 162 0.49 18.27 0.86
C ASP A 162 1.12 18.53 2.24
N GLU A 163 0.44 18.21 3.34
CA GLU A 163 1.00 18.33 4.68
C GLU A 163 2.09 17.28 4.91
N MET A 164 1.84 16.04 4.51
CA MET A 164 2.84 14.98 4.54
C MET A 164 4.05 15.31 3.66
N GLN A 165 3.84 15.92 2.50
CA GLN A 165 4.92 16.37 1.63
C GLN A 165 5.83 17.39 2.32
N LYS A 166 5.25 18.38 2.98
CA LYS A 166 6.01 19.41 3.74
C LYS A 166 6.80 18.77 4.89
N ARG A 167 6.17 17.88 5.66
CA ARG A 167 6.83 17.16 6.76
C ARG A 167 7.99 16.30 6.27
N ARG A 168 7.80 15.52 5.21
CA ARG A 168 8.86 14.69 4.62
C ARG A 168 10.04 15.52 4.14
N THR A 169 9.78 16.67 3.51
CA THR A 169 10.83 17.60 3.08
C THR A 169 11.64 18.10 4.26
N LEU A 170 10.97 18.51 5.34
CA LEU A 170 11.63 18.98 6.57
C LEU A 170 12.44 17.87 7.25
N GLU A 171 11.88 16.66 7.38
CA GLU A 171 12.59 15.49 7.94
C GLU A 171 13.89 15.21 7.15
N ASN A 172 13.84 15.27 5.82
CA ASN A 172 15.01 15.07 4.96
C ASN A 172 16.06 16.19 5.10
N GLN A 173 15.64 17.45 5.26
CA GLN A 173 16.54 18.57 5.51
C GLN A 173 17.28 18.39 6.83
N ILE A 174 16.59 18.08 7.90
CA ILE A 174 17.17 17.83 9.23
C ILE A 174 18.20 16.68 9.17
N VAL A 175 17.85 15.57 8.50
CA VAL A 175 18.78 14.43 8.35
C VAL A 175 20.03 14.81 7.59
N ASN A 176 19.92 15.64 6.54
CA ASN A 176 21.06 16.09 5.75
C ASN A 176 21.96 17.04 6.56
N GLU A 177 21.37 18.01 7.26
CA GLU A 177 22.12 18.93 8.13
C GLU A 177 22.86 18.18 9.25
N MET A 178 22.23 17.13 9.83
CA MET A 178 22.90 16.29 10.84
C MET A 178 24.09 15.51 10.27
N LYS A 179 24.03 15.08 8.99
CA LYS A 179 25.13 14.35 8.34
C LYS A 179 26.28 15.27 7.97
N GLU A 180 26.03 16.54 7.66
CA GLU A 180 27.06 17.53 7.35
C GLU A 180 27.76 18.06 8.60
N ALA A 181 27.17 17.89 9.78
CA ALA A 181 27.72 18.34 11.07
C ALA A 181 28.67 17.31 11.73
N ILE A 182 28.86 16.13 11.15
CA ILE A 182 29.77 15.05 11.60
C ILE A 182 30.99 15.00 10.71
#